data_fae5ea509c28abd693d420fabc464b5e
#
_entry.id   fae5ea509c28abd693d420fabc464b5e
#
_cell.length_a   1.000
_cell.length_b   1.000
_cell.length_c   1.000
_cell.angle_alpha   90.00
_cell.angle_beta   90.00
_cell.angle_gamma   90.00
#
_symmetry.space_group_name_H-M   'P 1'
#
loop_
_entity.id
_entity.type
_entity.pdbx_description
1 polymer ?
#
loop_
_entity_poly.entity_id
_entity_poly.type
_entity_poly.pdbx_seq_one_letter_code
_entity_poly.pdbx_strand_id
1 'polypeptide(L)'
;MVFLNIDKKAWVIKDLEIPVIEDTPMKEMKWFRDKVKWAAEREEKQDITQTEALAVDDEWWERTCQVGLGKSTDDILETGLSEPEFRELMAEVYNFLATLGTIERAKLFALYDPEIIKREKELTETTQNLKN
;
A
#
# COMPACT_ATOMS: atom_id res chain seq x y z
N MET A 1 -8.32 -10.44 8.47
CA MET A 1 -8.68 -9.22 7.71
C MET A 1 -7.57 -8.20 7.83
N VAL A 2 -7.20 -7.58 6.72
CA VAL A 2 -6.20 -6.51 6.68
C VAL A 2 -6.92 -5.18 6.55
N PHE A 3 -6.51 -4.18 7.32
CA PHE A 3 -7.00 -2.82 7.12
C PHE A 3 -5.91 -1.78 7.38
N LEU A 4 -6.10 -0.62 6.78
CA LEU A 4 -5.22 0.52 6.99
C LEU A 4 -5.78 1.37 8.13
N ASN A 5 -5.04 1.43 9.23
CA ASN A 5 -5.38 2.34 10.32
C ASN A 5 -4.76 3.70 10.02
N ILE A 6 -5.61 4.64 9.60
CA ILE A 6 -5.16 5.96 9.15
C ILE A 6 -4.61 6.79 10.31
N ASP A 7 -5.22 6.71 11.47
CA ASP A 7 -4.79 7.46 12.65
C ASP A 7 -3.37 7.09 13.09
N LYS A 8 -3.08 5.79 13.06
CA LYS A 8 -1.74 5.28 13.45
C LYS A 8 -0.78 5.23 12.28
N LYS A 9 -1.24 5.46 11.06
CA LYS A 9 -0.47 5.30 9.82
C LYS A 9 0.19 3.93 9.75
N ALA A 10 -0.62 2.89 9.96
CA ALA A 10 -0.13 1.52 10.03
C ALA A 10 -1.09 0.54 9.36
N TRP A 11 -0.52 -0.49 8.75
CA TRP A 11 -1.25 -1.67 8.31
C TRP A 11 -1.51 -2.56 9.51
N VAL A 12 -2.75 -2.98 9.67
CA VAL A 12 -3.14 -3.85 10.77
C VAL A 12 -3.66 -5.17 10.25
N ILE A 13 -3.05 -6.25 10.70
CA ILE A 13 -3.50 -7.61 10.45
C ILE A 13 -3.28 -8.43 11.73
N LYS A 14 -4.34 -9.01 12.27
CA LYS A 14 -4.31 -9.65 13.59
C LYS A 14 -3.74 -8.70 14.63
N ASP A 15 -2.71 -9.12 15.36
CA ASP A 15 -2.02 -8.32 16.38
C ASP A 15 -0.84 -7.52 15.82
N LEU A 16 -0.60 -7.61 14.52
CA LEU A 16 0.51 -6.93 13.88
C LEU A 16 0.12 -5.53 13.44
N GLU A 17 0.98 -4.57 13.76
CA GLU A 17 0.91 -3.20 13.25
C GLU A 17 2.21 -2.92 12.50
N ILE A 18 2.10 -2.64 11.21
CA ILE A 18 3.26 -2.36 10.36
C ILE A 18 3.15 -0.93 9.84
N PRO A 19 4.13 -0.06 10.15
CA PRO A 19 4.08 1.34 9.71
C PRO A 19 3.97 1.47 8.19
N VAL A 20 3.13 2.40 7.74
CA VAL A 20 2.96 2.71 6.32
C VAL A 20 4.16 3.48 5.81
N ILE A 21 4.66 3.10 4.65
CA ILE A 21 5.67 3.87 3.93
C ILE A 21 4.92 4.89 3.07
N GLU A 22 5.03 6.15 3.42
CA GLU A 22 4.30 7.23 2.74
C GLU A 22 4.97 7.67 1.43
N ASP A 23 6.26 7.46 1.31
CA ASP A 23 7.04 7.92 0.16
C ASP A 23 7.63 6.72 -0.60
N THR A 24 7.23 6.57 -1.86
CA THR A 24 7.68 5.48 -2.72
C THR A 24 8.50 6.05 -3.87
N PRO A 25 9.77 5.64 -4.03
CA PRO A 25 10.58 6.09 -5.17
C PRO A 25 9.96 5.74 -6.51
N MET A 26 9.99 6.66 -7.46
CA MET A 26 9.48 6.44 -8.83
C MET A 26 10.11 5.23 -9.50
N LYS A 27 11.38 4.96 -9.22
CA LYS A 27 12.09 3.79 -9.74
C LYS A 27 11.39 2.49 -9.37
N GLU A 28 10.90 2.39 -8.13
CA GLU A 28 10.18 1.19 -7.66
C GLU A 28 8.81 1.08 -8.31
N MET A 29 8.10 2.19 -8.44
CA MET A 29 6.80 2.21 -9.12
C MET A 29 6.93 1.84 -10.60
N LYS A 30 8.02 2.28 -11.24
CA LYS A 30 8.31 1.92 -12.62
C LYS A 30 8.55 0.41 -12.77
N TRP A 31 9.26 -0.19 -11.81
CA TRP A 31 9.48 -1.64 -11.82
C TRP A 31 8.16 -2.41 -11.86
N PHE A 32 7.20 -2.06 -10.99
CA PHE A 32 5.88 -2.70 -10.96
C PHE A 32 5.16 -2.54 -12.30
N ARG A 33 5.19 -1.34 -12.85
CA ARG A 33 4.53 -1.03 -14.13
C ARG A 33 5.12 -1.83 -15.28
N ASP A 34 6.45 -1.94 -15.33
CA ASP A 34 7.15 -2.70 -16.36
C ASP A 34 6.83 -4.20 -16.25
N LYS A 35 6.73 -4.72 -15.04
CA LYS A 35 6.38 -6.13 -14.81
C LYS A 35 4.93 -6.44 -15.19
N VAL A 36 4.01 -5.54 -14.95
CA VAL A 36 2.61 -5.69 -15.41
C VAL A 36 2.57 -5.80 -16.95
N LYS A 37 3.29 -4.93 -17.64
CA LYS A 37 3.40 -4.99 -19.10
C LYS A 37 4.02 -6.29 -19.58
N TRP A 38 5.10 -6.69 -18.96
CA TRP A 38 5.78 -7.94 -19.30
C TRP A 38 4.85 -9.14 -19.15
N ALA A 39 4.15 -9.22 -18.02
CA ALA A 39 3.21 -10.32 -17.74
C ALA A 39 2.06 -10.34 -18.75
N ALA A 40 1.49 -9.18 -19.09
CA ALA A 40 0.41 -9.07 -20.06
C ALA A 40 0.86 -9.54 -21.46
N GLU A 41 2.07 -9.14 -21.89
CA GLU A 41 2.63 -9.55 -23.18
C GLU A 41 2.85 -11.06 -23.24
N ARG A 42 3.38 -11.65 -22.16
CA ARG A 42 3.61 -13.10 -22.07
C ARG A 42 2.30 -13.87 -22.04
N GLU A 43 1.31 -13.40 -21.32
CA GLU A 43 -0.01 -14.02 -21.28
C GLU A 43 -0.66 -14.00 -22.66
N GLU A 44 -0.59 -12.89 -23.38
CA GLU A 44 -1.13 -12.76 -24.74
C GLU A 44 -0.47 -13.75 -25.69
N LYS A 45 0.85 -13.94 -25.58
CA LYS A 45 1.60 -14.89 -26.40
C LYS A 45 1.50 -16.33 -25.91
N GLN A 46 0.96 -16.56 -24.73
CA GLN A 46 0.85 -17.87 -24.06
C GLN A 46 2.20 -18.59 -23.93
N ASP A 47 3.28 -17.82 -23.72
CA ASP A 47 4.64 -18.34 -23.67
C ASP A 47 5.29 -18.24 -22.30
N ILE A 48 4.52 -17.98 -21.24
CA ILE A 48 5.03 -17.97 -19.89
C ILE A 48 5.08 -19.39 -19.32
N THR A 49 6.24 -19.76 -18.77
CA THR A 49 6.37 -21.03 -18.06
C THR A 49 5.95 -20.89 -16.61
N GLN A 50 5.60 -21.98 -15.97
CA GLN A 50 5.25 -21.98 -14.55
C GLN A 50 6.41 -21.49 -13.69
N THR A 51 7.63 -21.88 -14.01
CA THR A 51 8.84 -21.43 -13.29
C THR A 51 9.02 -19.93 -13.39
N GLU A 52 8.82 -19.36 -14.58
CA GLU A 52 8.91 -17.91 -14.78
C GLU A 52 7.82 -17.17 -13.99
N ALA A 53 6.59 -17.69 -14.00
CA ALA A 53 5.48 -17.10 -13.26
C ALA A 53 5.75 -17.07 -11.76
N LEU A 54 6.27 -18.18 -11.20
CA LEU A 54 6.61 -18.26 -9.77
C LEU A 54 7.75 -17.28 -9.40
N ALA A 55 8.76 -17.18 -10.26
CA ALA A 55 9.88 -16.26 -10.03
C ALA A 55 9.43 -14.79 -10.02
N VAL A 56 8.53 -14.43 -10.92
CA VAL A 56 7.95 -13.08 -10.97
C VAL A 56 7.09 -12.79 -9.73
N ASP A 57 6.29 -13.77 -9.29
CA ASP A 57 5.48 -13.63 -8.07
C ASP A 57 6.37 -13.41 -6.85
N ASP A 58 7.44 -14.21 -6.69
CA ASP A 58 8.36 -14.07 -5.57
C ASP A 58 9.03 -12.70 -5.55
N GLU A 59 9.47 -12.22 -6.70
CA GLU A 59 10.08 -10.88 -6.82
C GLU A 59 9.06 -9.79 -6.55
N TRP A 60 7.82 -9.95 -7.01
CA TRP A 60 6.74 -9.03 -6.80
C TRP A 60 6.42 -8.88 -5.30
N TRP A 61 6.32 -10.00 -4.59
CA TRP A 61 6.07 -10.01 -3.16
C TRP A 61 7.21 -9.36 -2.38
N GLU A 62 8.46 -9.70 -2.71
CA GLU A 62 9.63 -9.10 -2.07
C GLU A 62 9.65 -7.59 -2.25
N ARG A 63 9.39 -7.11 -3.46
CA ARG A 63 9.33 -5.69 -3.73
C ARG A 63 8.16 -5.00 -3.02
N THR A 64 7.00 -5.64 -3.00
CA THR A 64 5.84 -5.12 -2.27
C THR A 64 6.14 -4.99 -0.78
N CYS A 65 6.78 -5.97 -0.19
CA CYS A 65 7.20 -5.91 1.21
C CYS A 65 8.21 -4.80 1.46
N GLN A 66 9.25 -4.71 0.66
CA GLN A 66 10.30 -3.70 0.85
C GLN A 66 9.79 -2.28 0.62
N VAL A 67 9.06 -2.06 -0.46
CA VAL A 67 8.58 -0.73 -0.86
C VAL A 67 7.39 -0.28 -0.01
N GLY A 68 6.49 -1.20 0.30
CA GLY A 68 5.25 -0.87 1.01
C GLY A 68 5.32 -1.02 2.53
N LEU A 69 6.15 -1.94 3.02
CA LEU A 69 6.24 -2.27 4.45
C LEU A 69 7.62 -2.00 5.05
N GLY A 70 8.63 -1.73 4.22
CA GLY A 70 10.00 -1.53 4.68
C GLY A 70 10.63 -2.77 5.28
N LYS A 71 10.15 -3.96 4.90
CA LYS A 71 10.60 -5.25 5.43
C LYS A 71 10.78 -6.24 4.30
N SER A 72 11.61 -7.29 4.52
CA SER A 72 11.72 -8.39 3.57
C SER A 72 10.51 -9.31 3.66
N THR A 73 10.29 -10.12 2.62
CA THR A 73 9.25 -11.15 2.64
C THR A 73 9.46 -12.11 3.81
N ASP A 74 10.69 -12.54 4.05
CA ASP A 74 11.01 -13.45 5.14
C ASP A 74 10.65 -12.87 6.51
N ASP A 75 10.93 -11.59 6.73
CA ASP A 75 10.55 -10.91 7.98
C ASP A 75 9.04 -10.91 8.20
N ILE A 76 8.27 -10.71 7.14
CA ILE A 76 6.81 -10.75 7.23
C ILE A 76 6.32 -12.18 7.48
N LEU A 77 6.89 -13.18 6.82
CA LEU A 77 6.52 -14.57 7.00
C LEU A 77 6.85 -15.08 8.41
N GLU A 78 7.92 -14.60 9.01
CA GLU A 78 8.29 -14.95 10.40
C GLU A 78 7.28 -14.47 11.44
N THR A 79 6.40 -13.54 11.08
CA THR A 79 5.33 -13.07 11.98
C THR A 79 4.22 -14.11 12.19
N GLY A 80 4.26 -15.20 11.45
CA GLY A 80 3.29 -16.31 11.61
C GLY A 80 2.00 -16.13 10.83
N LEU A 81 1.97 -15.29 9.79
CA LEU A 81 0.80 -15.16 8.93
C LEU A 81 0.58 -16.44 8.12
N SER A 82 -0.67 -16.84 7.98
CA SER A 82 -1.05 -17.90 7.05
C SER A 82 -0.91 -17.44 5.60
N GLU A 83 -0.90 -18.37 4.65
CA GLU A 83 -0.83 -18.03 3.23
C GLU A 83 -1.96 -17.10 2.79
N PRO A 84 -3.25 -17.33 3.12
CA PRO A 84 -4.31 -16.42 2.78
C PRO A 84 -4.13 -15.03 3.38
N GLU A 85 -3.66 -14.95 4.63
CA GLU A 85 -3.40 -13.67 5.30
C GLU A 85 -2.27 -12.90 4.64
N PHE A 86 -1.19 -13.58 4.28
CA PHE A 86 -0.07 -12.98 3.57
C PHE A 86 -0.50 -12.45 2.20
N ARG A 87 -1.27 -13.22 1.44
CA ARG A 87 -1.78 -12.81 0.13
C ARG A 87 -2.71 -11.60 0.24
N GLU A 88 -3.57 -11.58 1.25
CA GLU A 88 -4.45 -10.44 1.51
C GLU A 88 -3.64 -9.18 1.83
N LEU A 89 -2.62 -9.30 2.68
CA LEU A 89 -1.73 -8.19 3.01
C LEU A 89 -1.02 -7.67 1.76
N MET A 90 -0.47 -8.55 0.94
CA MET A 90 0.22 -8.15 -0.30
C MET A 90 -0.73 -7.44 -1.27
N ALA A 91 -1.95 -7.96 -1.43
CA ALA A 91 -2.94 -7.34 -2.31
C ALA A 91 -3.32 -5.93 -1.85
N GLU A 92 -3.57 -5.75 -0.56
CA GLU A 92 -3.94 -4.44 0.00
C GLU A 92 -2.79 -3.44 -0.10
N VAL A 93 -1.58 -3.85 0.25
CA VAL A 93 -0.40 -2.99 0.18
C VAL A 93 -0.10 -2.61 -1.27
N TYR A 94 -0.11 -3.57 -2.18
CA TYR A 94 0.11 -3.30 -3.60
C TYR A 94 -0.94 -2.36 -4.18
N ASN A 95 -2.22 -2.57 -3.87
CA ASN A 95 -3.29 -1.69 -4.34
C ASN A 95 -3.10 -0.27 -3.83
N PHE A 96 -2.69 -0.10 -2.59
CA PHE A 96 -2.38 1.20 -2.01
C PHE A 96 -1.24 1.88 -2.77
N LEU A 97 -0.16 1.15 -3.05
CA LEU A 97 0.99 1.68 -3.80
C LEU A 97 0.61 2.06 -5.24
N ALA A 98 -0.21 1.24 -5.89
CA ALA A 98 -0.58 1.42 -7.30
C ALA A 98 -1.62 2.53 -7.51
N THR A 99 -2.54 2.71 -6.57
CA THR A 99 -3.65 3.66 -6.72
C THR A 99 -3.37 5.04 -6.16
N LEU A 100 -2.47 5.15 -5.16
CA LEU A 100 -2.17 6.43 -4.52
C LEU A 100 -0.70 6.80 -4.73
N GLY A 101 -0.46 7.88 -5.44
CA GLY A 101 0.87 8.49 -5.52
C GLY A 101 1.27 9.12 -4.18
N THR A 102 2.53 9.54 -4.06
CA THR A 102 3.08 10.11 -2.83
C THR A 102 2.27 11.31 -2.34
N ILE A 103 1.88 12.20 -3.26
CA ILE A 103 1.10 13.40 -2.92
C ILE A 103 -0.29 13.01 -2.42
N GLU A 104 -0.96 12.08 -3.08
CA GLU A 104 -2.29 11.60 -2.70
C GLU A 104 -2.27 10.89 -1.35
N ARG A 105 -1.22 10.12 -1.05
CA ARG A 105 -1.05 9.49 0.27
C ARG A 105 -0.88 10.53 1.36
N ALA A 106 -0.05 11.55 1.13
CA ALA A 106 0.14 12.65 2.07
C ALA A 106 -1.17 13.38 2.32
N LYS A 107 -1.96 13.65 1.28
CA LYS A 107 -3.28 14.29 1.40
C LYS A 107 -4.26 13.40 2.16
N LEU A 108 -4.26 12.10 1.91
CA LEU A 108 -5.11 11.14 2.61
C LEU A 108 -4.85 11.19 4.11
N PHE A 109 -3.59 11.08 4.52
CA PHE A 109 -3.22 11.13 5.93
C PHE A 109 -3.50 12.48 6.57
N ALA A 110 -3.31 13.58 5.83
CA ALA A 110 -3.62 14.91 6.31
C ALA A 110 -5.12 15.10 6.57
N LEU A 111 -5.99 14.55 5.72
CA LEU A 111 -7.44 14.62 5.90
C LEU A 111 -7.91 13.99 7.21
N TYR A 112 -7.19 12.99 7.71
CA TYR A 112 -7.53 12.29 8.94
C TYR A 112 -6.65 12.69 10.12
N ASP A 113 -5.81 13.73 9.96
CA ASP A 113 -5.03 14.29 11.06
C ASP A 113 -5.98 15.01 12.03
N PRO A 114 -5.99 14.66 13.31
CA PRO A 114 -6.90 15.25 14.29
C PRO A 114 -6.80 16.77 14.38
N GLU A 115 -5.60 17.35 14.24
CA GLU A 115 -5.42 18.80 14.28
C GLU A 115 -5.97 19.49 13.04
N ILE A 116 -5.81 18.89 11.87
CA ILE A 116 -6.35 19.42 10.62
C ILE A 116 -7.87 19.36 10.64
N ILE A 117 -8.44 18.23 11.08
CA ILE A 117 -9.89 18.07 11.23
C ILE A 117 -10.45 19.13 12.16
N LYS A 118 -9.78 19.37 13.29
CA LYS A 118 -10.18 20.39 14.26
C LYS A 118 -10.18 21.79 13.65
N ARG A 119 -9.13 22.16 12.91
CA ARG A 119 -9.03 23.46 12.24
C ARG A 119 -10.13 23.65 11.21
N GLU A 120 -10.41 22.67 10.38
CA GLU A 120 -11.49 22.72 9.40
C GLU A 120 -12.85 22.90 10.05
N LYS A 121 -13.08 22.23 11.17
CA LYS A 121 -14.30 22.33 11.93
C LYS A 121 -14.48 23.74 12.50
N GLU A 122 -13.44 24.31 13.07
CA GLU A 122 -13.44 25.68 13.59
C GLU A 122 -13.72 26.71 12.48
N LEU A 123 -13.11 26.55 11.31
CA LEU A 123 -13.35 27.41 10.15
C LEU A 123 -14.79 27.32 9.66
N THR A 124 -15.35 26.13 9.62
CA THR A 124 -16.75 25.90 9.20
C THR A 124 -17.71 26.58 10.17
N GLU A 125 -17.50 26.44 11.47
CA GLU A 125 -18.32 27.07 12.52
C GLU A 125 -18.23 28.59 12.42
N THR A 126 -17.04 29.16 12.24
CA THR A 126 -16.83 30.59 12.06
C THR A 126 -17.57 31.11 10.83
N THR A 127 -17.49 30.40 9.72
CA THR A 127 -18.17 30.79 8.48
C THR A 127 -19.70 30.75 8.65
N GLN A 128 -20.23 29.75 9.35
CA GLN A 128 -21.66 29.66 9.64
C GLN A 128 -22.12 30.80 10.54
N ASN A 129 -21.34 31.13 11.55
CA ASN A 129 -21.64 32.26 12.44
C ASN A 129 -21.66 33.61 11.73
N LEU A 130 -20.79 33.79 10.74
CA LEU A 130 -20.74 35.00 9.92
C LEU A 130 -21.93 35.15 8.98
N LYS A 131 -22.61 34.09 8.61
CA LYS A 131 -23.77 34.07 7.74
C LYS A 131 -25.08 34.41 8.48
N ASN A 132 -25.06 34.29 9.76
CA ASN A 132 -26.19 34.57 10.64
C ASN A 132 -26.09 36.00 11.19
#